data_d90c77614abe76abe8abcc93f1f8bf06
#
_entry.id   d90c77614abe76abe8abcc93f1f8bf06
#
_cell.length_a   1.000
_cell.length_b   1.000
_cell.length_c   1.000
_cell.angle_alpha   90.00
_cell.angle_beta   90.00
_cell.angle_gamma   90.00
#
_symmetry.space_group_name_H-M   'P 1'
#
loop_
_entity.id
_entity.type
_entity.pdbx_description
1 polymer ?
#
loop_
_entity_poly.entity_id
_entity_poly.type
_entity_poly.pdbx_seq_one_letter_code
_entity_poly.pdbx_strand_id
1 'polypeptide(L)'
;MPRPRFVLAPFAALLLAALPAAASAHAELVSSQPAADQMLDTPPSSVVVTFDSELDPDTSEIVVADADGSIVGEGGVDLDVADRNVLRAAVSMTRDGEYRVTWSAGSIDGHVGSGEFAFRVGPEPTAGVANTALPMRGSGTAAIGVLLLSMALALAARELRRASR
;
A
#
# COMPACT_ATOMS: atom_id res chain seq x y z
N MET A 1 66.22 -18.01 15.10
CA MET A 1 64.83 -18.48 15.20
C MET A 1 63.93 -17.52 14.43
N PRO A 2 63.40 -17.84 13.25
CA PRO A 2 62.51 -16.97 12.50
C PRO A 2 61.09 -17.06 13.10
N ARG A 3 60.49 -15.91 13.34
CA ARG A 3 59.11 -15.75 13.83
C ARG A 3 58.11 -16.01 12.68
N PRO A 4 57.03 -16.79 12.89
CA PRO A 4 56.01 -16.97 11.87
C PRO A 4 55.27 -15.66 11.64
N ARG A 5 55.28 -15.16 10.41
CA ARG A 5 54.45 -14.03 9.96
C ARG A 5 53.08 -14.56 9.64
N PHE A 6 52.08 -14.03 10.36
CA PHE A 6 50.68 -14.37 10.22
C PHE A 6 50.15 -14.03 8.83
N VAL A 7 49.80 -15.08 8.07
CA VAL A 7 49.10 -15.02 6.77
C VAL A 7 47.56 -15.09 7.00
N LEU A 8 47.07 -14.57 8.12
CA LEU A 8 45.63 -14.63 8.47
C LEU A 8 44.82 -13.44 7.95
N ALA A 9 45.47 -12.37 7.47
CA ALA A 9 44.78 -11.14 7.04
C ALA A 9 43.95 -11.27 5.74
N PRO A 10 44.36 -12.04 4.68
CA PRO A 10 43.55 -12.10 3.46
C PRO A 10 42.31 -12.98 3.58
N PHE A 11 42.26 -13.95 4.52
CA PHE A 11 41.13 -14.85 4.70
C PHE A 11 39.94 -14.15 5.39
N ALA A 12 40.19 -13.22 6.32
CA ALA A 12 39.16 -12.45 6.99
C ALA A 12 38.47 -11.44 6.05
N ALA A 13 39.20 -10.85 5.10
CA ALA A 13 38.63 -9.93 4.10
C ALA A 13 37.74 -10.65 3.07
N LEU A 14 38.02 -11.89 2.72
CA LEU A 14 37.19 -12.65 1.78
C LEU A 14 35.89 -13.15 2.40
N LEU A 15 35.86 -13.39 3.72
CA LEU A 15 34.66 -13.81 4.43
C LEU A 15 33.64 -12.65 4.60
N LEU A 16 34.10 -11.40 4.65
CA LEU A 16 33.26 -10.24 4.77
C LEU A 16 32.56 -9.85 3.46
N ALA A 17 33.09 -10.26 2.32
CA ALA A 17 32.51 -10.03 0.98
C ALA A 17 31.37 -11.00 0.62
N ALA A 18 31.11 -12.03 1.44
CA ALA A 18 30.10 -13.06 1.22
C ALA A 18 28.83 -12.83 2.06
N LEU A 19 28.62 -11.61 2.59
CA LEU A 19 27.34 -11.29 3.22
C LEU A 19 26.27 -11.22 2.10
N PRO A 20 25.25 -12.09 2.13
CA PRO A 20 24.15 -11.97 1.17
C PRO A 20 23.54 -10.59 1.35
N ALA A 21 23.43 -9.82 0.27
CA ALA A 21 22.55 -8.66 0.25
C ALA A 21 21.17 -9.18 0.65
N ALA A 22 20.57 -8.61 1.71
CA ALA A 22 19.21 -8.92 2.06
C ALA A 22 18.35 -8.55 0.83
N ALA A 23 17.89 -9.56 0.10
CA ALA A 23 16.88 -9.36 -0.93
C ALA A 23 15.66 -8.83 -0.21
N SER A 24 15.15 -7.65 -0.59
CA SER A 24 13.86 -7.16 -0.13
C SER A 24 12.83 -8.16 -0.63
N ALA A 25 12.26 -8.92 0.31
CA ALA A 25 11.27 -9.94 -0.01
C ALA A 25 9.84 -9.36 -0.02
N HIS A 26 9.71 -8.05 0.11
CA HIS A 26 8.43 -7.35 0.11
C HIS A 26 8.05 -7.01 -1.32
N ALA A 27 6.76 -7.23 -1.67
CA ALA A 27 6.22 -6.74 -2.92
C ALA A 27 6.29 -5.21 -2.95
N GLU A 28 7.08 -4.65 -3.86
CA GLU A 28 7.21 -3.20 -4.03
C GLU A 28 6.18 -2.70 -5.05
N LEU A 29 5.55 -1.57 -4.73
CA LEU A 29 4.60 -0.92 -5.63
C LEU A 29 5.35 -0.35 -6.84
N VAL A 30 5.00 -0.82 -8.03
CA VAL A 30 5.57 -0.37 -9.31
C VAL A 30 4.75 0.76 -9.90
N SER A 31 3.44 0.63 -9.91
CA SER A 31 2.54 1.63 -10.49
C SER A 31 1.12 1.49 -9.97
N SER A 32 0.35 2.57 -10.10
CA SER A 32 -1.09 2.57 -9.84
C SER A 32 -1.86 3.30 -10.94
N GLN A 33 -3.11 2.92 -11.10
CA GLN A 33 -4.05 3.59 -11.98
C GLN A 33 -5.41 3.69 -11.27
N PRO A 34 -5.84 4.90 -10.88
CA PRO A 34 -5.16 6.19 -11.02
C PRO A 34 -3.81 6.25 -10.33
N ALA A 35 -2.89 7.11 -10.82
CA ALA A 35 -1.62 7.35 -10.15
C ALA A 35 -1.84 8.16 -8.85
N ALA A 36 -0.86 8.10 -7.94
CA ALA A 36 -0.86 8.95 -6.76
C ALA A 36 -0.92 10.43 -7.17
N ASP A 37 -1.74 11.21 -6.47
CA ASP A 37 -2.02 12.65 -6.69
C ASP A 37 -2.60 12.98 -8.08
N GLN A 38 -3.02 11.97 -8.85
CA GLN A 38 -3.65 12.21 -10.15
C GLN A 38 -5.02 12.87 -10.00
N MET A 39 -5.29 13.84 -10.89
CA MET A 39 -6.61 14.44 -11.06
C MET A 39 -7.30 13.83 -12.29
N LEU A 40 -8.56 13.45 -12.13
CA LEU A 40 -9.39 12.86 -13.17
C LEU A 40 -10.64 13.70 -13.39
N ASP A 41 -10.99 13.97 -14.62
CA ASP A 41 -12.24 14.67 -14.97
C ASP A 41 -13.49 13.80 -14.77
N THR A 42 -13.29 12.46 -14.80
CA THR A 42 -14.38 11.48 -14.66
C THR A 42 -13.98 10.36 -13.73
N PRO A 43 -14.92 9.83 -12.94
CA PRO A 43 -14.66 8.69 -12.06
C PRO A 43 -14.17 7.47 -12.86
N PRO A 44 -13.13 6.77 -12.41
CA PRO A 44 -12.72 5.49 -12.98
C PRO A 44 -13.70 4.39 -12.56
N SER A 45 -13.79 3.32 -13.34
CA SER A 45 -14.57 2.13 -13.00
C SER A 45 -13.82 1.16 -12.08
N SER A 46 -12.51 1.28 -12.01
CA SER A 46 -11.66 0.45 -11.15
C SER A 46 -10.39 1.19 -10.75
N VAL A 47 -9.82 0.77 -9.64
CA VAL A 47 -8.46 1.12 -9.21
C VAL A 47 -7.58 -0.11 -9.35
N VAL A 48 -6.39 0.07 -9.92
CA VAL A 48 -5.42 -1.00 -10.20
C VAL A 48 -4.09 -0.61 -9.59
N VAL A 49 -3.46 -1.55 -8.90
CA VAL A 49 -2.12 -1.37 -8.30
C VAL A 49 -1.24 -2.53 -8.73
N THR A 50 -0.09 -2.25 -9.32
CA THR A 50 0.85 -3.25 -9.84
C THR A 50 2.09 -3.31 -8.96
N PHE A 51 2.54 -4.52 -8.66
CA PHE A 51 3.72 -4.81 -7.87
C PHE A 51 4.80 -5.51 -8.71
N ASP A 52 6.01 -5.55 -8.19
CA ASP A 52 7.17 -6.18 -8.84
C ASP A 52 7.25 -7.70 -8.65
N SER A 53 6.40 -8.26 -7.79
CA SER A 53 6.39 -9.69 -7.45
C SER A 53 4.99 -10.25 -7.34
N GLU A 54 4.88 -11.59 -7.42
CA GLU A 54 3.63 -12.32 -7.28
C GLU A 54 3.04 -12.15 -5.87
N LEU A 55 1.74 -11.92 -5.81
CA LEU A 55 0.97 -11.69 -4.59
C LEU A 55 0.22 -12.95 -4.15
N ASP A 56 0.14 -13.14 -2.85
CA ASP A 56 -0.72 -14.15 -2.23
C ASP A 56 -2.15 -13.59 -2.11
N PRO A 57 -3.15 -14.23 -2.78
CA PRO A 57 -4.53 -13.76 -2.75
C PRO A 57 -5.18 -13.78 -1.36
N ASP A 58 -4.69 -14.62 -0.44
CA ASP A 58 -5.26 -14.74 0.89
C ASP A 58 -4.82 -13.63 1.85
N THR A 59 -3.69 -12.98 1.57
CA THR A 59 -3.08 -11.95 2.41
C THR A 59 -2.99 -10.58 1.73
N SER A 60 -3.57 -10.46 0.52
CA SER A 60 -3.53 -9.22 -0.27
C SER A 60 -4.92 -8.64 -0.48
N GLU A 61 -5.06 -7.35 -0.25
CA GLU A 61 -6.33 -6.62 -0.41
C GLU A 61 -6.09 -5.16 -0.81
N ILE A 62 -7.11 -4.55 -1.39
CA ILE A 62 -7.16 -3.14 -1.71
C ILE A 62 -8.53 -2.56 -1.33
N VAL A 63 -8.53 -1.40 -0.71
CA VAL A 63 -9.73 -0.67 -0.28
C VAL A 63 -9.65 0.75 -0.80
N VAL A 64 -10.76 1.26 -1.32
CA VAL A 64 -10.91 2.64 -1.77
C VAL A 64 -12.01 3.32 -0.96
N ALA A 65 -11.69 4.44 -0.34
CA ALA A 65 -12.61 5.23 0.46
C ALA A 65 -12.71 6.68 -0.04
N ASP A 66 -13.85 7.30 0.14
CA ASP A 66 -14.04 8.73 -0.11
C ASP A 66 -13.50 9.60 1.05
N ALA A 67 -13.59 10.92 0.90
CA ALA A 67 -13.11 11.89 1.89
C ALA A 67 -13.81 11.77 3.26
N ASP A 68 -15.02 11.23 3.30
CA ASP A 68 -15.78 10.98 4.53
C ASP A 68 -15.41 9.63 5.18
N GLY A 69 -14.55 8.84 4.53
CA GLY A 69 -14.13 7.51 4.96
C GLY A 69 -15.12 6.40 4.57
N SER A 70 -16.11 6.70 3.71
CA SER A 70 -17.01 5.67 3.21
C SER A 70 -16.33 4.83 2.14
N ILE A 71 -16.41 3.51 2.27
CA ILE A 71 -15.82 2.59 1.31
C ILE A 71 -16.64 2.63 0.01
N VAL A 72 -15.97 2.95 -1.10
CA VAL A 72 -16.55 3.03 -2.45
C VAL A 72 -16.09 1.88 -3.35
N GLY A 73 -15.14 1.08 -2.90
CA GLY A 73 -14.68 -0.13 -3.57
C GLY A 73 -13.72 -0.96 -2.74
N GLU A 74 -13.78 -2.26 -2.94
CA GLU A 74 -12.89 -3.25 -2.32
C GLU A 74 -12.47 -4.26 -3.37
N GLY A 75 -11.32 -4.89 -3.17
CA GLY A 75 -10.82 -5.90 -4.08
C GLY A 75 -9.62 -6.66 -3.54
N GLY A 76 -8.97 -7.40 -4.41
CA GLY A 76 -7.80 -8.23 -4.09
C GLY A 76 -6.98 -8.50 -5.34
N VAL A 77 -6.23 -9.61 -5.33
CA VAL A 77 -5.39 -10.02 -6.45
C VAL A 77 -6.26 -10.30 -7.68
N ASP A 78 -5.89 -9.68 -8.81
CA ASP A 78 -6.50 -9.92 -10.11
C ASP A 78 -6.02 -11.28 -10.65
N LEU A 79 -6.87 -12.29 -10.53
CA LEU A 79 -6.53 -13.66 -10.94
C LEU A 79 -6.53 -13.86 -12.45
N ASP A 80 -7.02 -12.89 -13.22
CA ASP A 80 -6.97 -12.90 -14.69
C ASP A 80 -5.60 -12.46 -15.23
N VAL A 81 -4.76 -11.86 -14.37
CA VAL A 81 -3.37 -11.51 -14.69
C VAL A 81 -2.46 -12.71 -14.38
N ALA A 82 -1.73 -13.18 -15.39
CA ALA A 82 -0.91 -14.39 -15.29
C ALA A 82 0.13 -14.33 -14.16
N ASP A 83 0.79 -13.17 -13.97
CA ASP A 83 1.83 -12.98 -12.99
C ASP A 83 1.29 -12.71 -11.57
N ARG A 84 -0.03 -12.60 -11.40
CA ARG A 84 -0.72 -12.33 -10.12
C ARG A 84 -0.09 -11.22 -9.28
N ASN A 85 0.48 -10.23 -9.93
CA ASN A 85 1.16 -9.10 -9.31
C ASN A 85 0.31 -7.82 -9.30
N VAL A 86 -1.01 -7.95 -9.48
CA VAL A 86 -1.94 -6.83 -9.59
C VAL A 86 -3.03 -6.95 -8.54
N LEU A 87 -3.26 -5.86 -7.79
CA LEU A 87 -4.48 -5.66 -7.02
C LEU A 87 -5.47 -4.86 -7.85
N ARG A 88 -6.73 -5.27 -7.82
CA ARG A 88 -7.83 -4.56 -8.49
C ARG A 88 -9.04 -4.43 -7.58
N ALA A 89 -9.58 -3.21 -7.50
CA ALA A 89 -10.87 -2.91 -6.89
C ALA A 89 -11.82 -2.32 -7.95
N ALA A 90 -12.99 -2.88 -8.13
CA ALA A 90 -14.09 -2.19 -8.80
C ALA A 90 -14.62 -1.08 -7.88
N VAL A 91 -14.87 0.11 -8.43
CA VAL A 91 -15.28 1.27 -7.63
C VAL A 91 -16.56 1.88 -8.15
N SER A 92 -17.36 2.42 -7.20
CA SER A 92 -18.59 3.16 -7.48
C SER A 92 -18.51 4.55 -6.86
N MET A 93 -17.96 5.49 -7.61
CA MET A 93 -17.76 6.87 -7.19
C MET A 93 -18.91 7.74 -7.70
N THR A 94 -19.63 8.38 -6.80
CA THR A 94 -20.82 9.20 -7.14
C THR A 94 -20.62 10.69 -6.92
N ARG A 95 -19.49 11.09 -6.36
CA ARG A 95 -19.17 12.48 -6.02
C ARG A 95 -17.78 12.87 -6.51
N ASP A 96 -17.62 14.15 -6.81
CA ASP A 96 -16.28 14.73 -6.98
C ASP A 96 -15.60 14.86 -5.61
N GLY A 97 -14.29 14.71 -5.59
CA GLY A 97 -13.52 14.82 -4.35
C GLY A 97 -12.26 13.98 -4.34
N GLU A 98 -11.64 13.92 -3.18
CA GLU A 98 -10.47 13.09 -2.92
C GLU A 98 -10.89 11.68 -2.55
N TYR A 99 -10.18 10.72 -3.11
CA TYR A 99 -10.33 9.31 -2.82
C TYR A 99 -9.00 8.74 -2.34
N ARG A 100 -9.06 7.99 -1.25
CA ARG A 100 -7.90 7.33 -0.65
C ARG A 100 -7.91 5.85 -0.98
N VAL A 101 -6.77 5.37 -1.42
CA VAL A 101 -6.52 3.95 -1.68
C VAL A 101 -5.61 3.43 -0.61
N THR A 102 -6.01 2.37 0.08
CA THR A 102 -5.18 1.64 1.04
C THR A 102 -5.02 0.21 0.54
N TRP A 103 -3.82 -0.31 0.60
CA TRP A 103 -3.52 -1.67 0.15
C TRP A 103 -2.64 -2.42 1.13
N SER A 104 -2.82 -3.74 1.12
CA SER A 104 -1.96 -4.72 1.75
C SER A 104 -1.56 -5.73 0.67
N ALA A 105 -0.27 -6.01 0.54
CA ALA A 105 0.29 -6.89 -0.46
C ALA A 105 1.17 -7.95 0.22
N GLY A 106 0.63 -9.16 0.33
CA GLY A 106 1.36 -10.32 0.80
C GLY A 106 2.11 -10.97 -0.36
N SER A 107 3.40 -11.18 -0.22
CA SER A 107 4.20 -11.98 -1.14
C SER A 107 4.03 -13.46 -0.83
N ILE A 108 4.25 -14.32 -1.82
CA ILE A 108 4.20 -15.78 -1.65
C ILE A 108 5.22 -16.34 -0.65
N ASP A 109 6.23 -15.56 -0.28
CA ASP A 109 7.21 -15.89 0.76
C ASP A 109 6.73 -15.56 2.20
N GLY A 110 5.52 -15.03 2.35
CA GLY A 110 4.88 -14.74 3.64
C GLY A 110 5.13 -13.35 4.20
N HIS A 111 5.86 -12.47 3.50
CA HIS A 111 6.01 -11.09 3.91
C HIS A 111 4.85 -10.25 3.41
N VAL A 112 4.35 -9.33 4.25
CA VAL A 112 3.25 -8.45 3.93
C VAL A 112 3.71 -7.00 3.98
N GLY A 113 3.61 -6.31 2.83
CA GLY A 113 3.77 -4.88 2.72
C GLY A 113 2.41 -4.18 2.76
N SER A 114 2.37 -2.90 3.10
CA SER A 114 1.17 -2.09 3.02
C SER A 114 1.51 -0.65 2.69
N GLY A 115 0.54 0.07 2.12
CA GLY A 115 0.71 1.47 1.81
C GLY A 115 -0.61 2.15 1.50
N GLU A 116 -0.52 3.44 1.26
CA GLU A 116 -1.67 4.27 0.86
C GLU A 116 -1.25 5.35 -0.13
N PHE A 117 -2.18 5.77 -0.95
CA PHE A 117 -2.10 6.96 -1.78
C PHE A 117 -3.49 7.56 -1.99
N ALA A 118 -3.54 8.76 -2.53
CA ALA A 118 -4.80 9.41 -2.87
C ALA A 118 -4.79 9.86 -4.33
N PHE A 119 -5.98 10.01 -4.90
CA PHE A 119 -6.22 10.67 -6.18
C PHE A 119 -7.50 11.49 -6.08
N ARG A 120 -7.78 12.32 -7.06
CA ARG A 120 -8.94 13.22 -7.06
C ARG A 120 -9.78 13.03 -8.31
N VAL A 121 -11.09 13.11 -8.13
CA VAL A 121 -12.07 13.14 -9.21
C VAL A 121 -12.76 14.50 -9.21
N GLY A 122 -13.00 15.05 -10.39
CA GLY A 122 -13.63 16.34 -10.58
C GLY A 122 -12.65 17.53 -10.52
N PRO A 123 -13.16 18.76 -10.72
CA PRO A 123 -12.34 19.94 -10.76
C PRO A 123 -11.62 20.19 -9.43
N GLU A 124 -10.44 20.80 -9.51
CA GLU A 124 -9.72 21.25 -8.32
C GLU A 124 -10.64 22.19 -7.52
N PRO A 125 -10.76 22.01 -6.20
CA PRO A 125 -11.51 22.94 -5.39
C PRO A 125 -10.89 24.32 -5.59
N THR A 126 -11.62 25.19 -6.26
CA THR A 126 -11.23 26.60 -6.35
C THR A 126 -11.05 27.06 -4.92
N ALA A 127 -9.82 27.37 -4.52
CA ALA A 127 -9.54 27.97 -3.23
C ALA A 127 -10.33 29.28 -3.17
N GLY A 128 -11.57 29.17 -2.70
CA GLY A 128 -12.35 30.33 -2.32
C GLY A 128 -11.46 31.07 -1.34
N VAL A 129 -11.11 32.31 -1.66
CA VAL A 129 -10.39 33.23 -0.79
C VAL A 129 -11.17 33.32 0.53
N ALA A 130 -10.96 32.32 1.40
CA ALA A 130 -11.36 32.40 2.79
C ALA A 130 -10.43 33.38 3.47
N ASN A 131 -10.78 34.65 3.33
CA ASN A 131 -10.20 35.73 4.08
C ASN A 131 -10.74 35.61 5.51
N THR A 132 -10.14 34.75 6.31
CA THR A 132 -10.24 34.82 7.78
C THR A 132 -9.12 34.02 8.40
N ALA A 133 -8.08 34.72 8.80
CA ALA A 133 -7.03 34.20 9.65
C ALA A 133 -7.60 33.80 11.02
N LEU A 134 -7.53 32.50 11.35
CA LEU A 134 -7.51 32.06 12.75
C LEU A 134 -6.41 30.96 12.86
N PRO A 135 -5.52 31.05 13.85
CA PRO A 135 -4.46 30.06 14.02
C PRO A 135 -5.05 28.79 14.64
N MET A 136 -5.21 27.74 13.87
CA MET A 136 -5.51 26.41 14.39
C MET A 136 -4.20 25.67 14.66
N ARG A 137 -3.86 25.63 15.92
CA ARG A 137 -2.91 24.72 16.54
C ARG A 137 -3.63 23.38 16.76
N GLY A 138 -3.22 22.31 16.09
CA GLY A 138 -3.84 21.00 16.33
C GLY A 138 -3.12 19.89 15.55
N SER A 139 -2.39 19.08 16.29
CA SER A 139 -1.63 17.90 15.87
C SER A 139 -2.50 16.86 15.17
N GLY A 140 -2.24 16.60 13.90
CA GLY A 140 -2.97 15.62 13.10
C GLY A 140 -2.48 14.16 13.23
N THR A 141 -2.35 13.64 14.47
CA THR A 141 -1.96 12.24 14.69
C THR A 141 -3.13 11.30 14.98
N ALA A 142 -4.37 11.79 15.04
CA ALA A 142 -5.53 10.99 15.43
C ALA A 142 -6.21 10.25 14.26
N ALA A 143 -6.06 10.70 13.01
CA ALA A 143 -6.78 10.13 11.87
C ALA A 143 -6.23 8.76 11.41
N ILE A 144 -4.92 8.53 11.54
CA ILE A 144 -4.28 7.28 11.11
C ILE A 144 -4.70 6.09 12.00
N GLY A 145 -4.90 6.32 13.30
CA GLY A 145 -5.31 5.28 14.24
C GLY A 145 -6.71 4.70 13.99
N VAL A 146 -7.64 5.50 13.48
CA VAL A 146 -9.03 5.07 13.26
C VAL A 146 -9.15 4.20 12.01
N LEU A 147 -8.38 4.48 10.97
CA LEU A 147 -8.39 3.70 9.72
C LEU A 147 -7.76 2.32 9.92
N LEU A 148 -6.65 2.23 10.67
CA LEU A 148 -6.01 0.95 11.00
C LEU A 148 -6.91 0.08 11.89
N LEU A 149 -7.69 0.69 12.78
CA LEU A 149 -8.62 -0.04 13.64
C LEU A 149 -9.82 -0.59 12.85
N SER A 150 -10.33 0.13 11.86
CA SER A 150 -11.43 -0.34 11.01
C SER A 150 -10.99 -1.48 10.09
N MET A 151 -9.75 -1.45 9.58
CA MET A 151 -9.18 -2.52 8.77
C MET A 151 -8.97 -3.80 9.58
N ALA A 152 -8.45 -3.69 10.81
CA ALA A 152 -8.31 -4.83 11.72
C ALA A 152 -9.67 -5.46 12.09
N LEU A 153 -10.72 -4.64 12.21
CA LEU A 153 -12.07 -5.12 12.53
C LEU A 153 -12.70 -5.87 11.33
N ALA A 154 -12.44 -5.40 10.11
CA ALA A 154 -12.92 -6.05 8.88
C ALA A 154 -12.25 -7.42 8.66
N LEU A 155 -10.94 -7.52 8.93
CA LEU A 155 -10.19 -8.78 8.88
C LEU A 155 -10.69 -9.79 9.92
N ALA A 156 -10.93 -9.35 11.16
CA ALA A 156 -11.46 -10.20 12.21
C ALA A 156 -12.88 -10.73 11.88
N ALA A 157 -13.74 -9.90 11.28
CA ALA A 157 -15.07 -10.29 10.85
C ALA A 157 -15.05 -11.32 9.70
N ARG A 158 -14.04 -11.25 8.82
CA ARG A 158 -13.85 -12.20 7.72
C ARG A 158 -13.40 -13.58 8.23
N GLU A 159 -12.49 -13.61 9.20
CA GLU A 159 -12.04 -14.85 9.86
C GLU A 159 -13.19 -15.56 10.60
N LEU A 160 -14.03 -14.80 11.31
CA LEU A 160 -15.20 -15.36 11.99
C LEU A 160 -16.21 -15.96 11.01
N ARG A 161 -16.39 -15.40 9.81
CA ARG A 161 -17.26 -15.98 8.76
C ARG A 161 -16.66 -17.21 8.09
N ARG A 162 -15.32 -17.34 8.02
CA ARG A 162 -14.65 -18.56 7.53
C ARG A 162 -14.75 -19.71 8.53
N ALA A 163 -14.69 -19.44 9.83
CA ALA A 163 -14.77 -20.45 10.88
C ALA A 163 -16.20 -21.00 11.11
N SER A 164 -17.23 -20.33 10.56
CA SER A 164 -18.64 -20.74 10.70
C SER A 164 -19.19 -21.51 9.48
N ARG A 165 -18.34 -21.86 8.51
CA ARG A 165 -18.65 -22.73 7.36
C ARG A 165 -17.86 -24.03 7.42
#